data_9a9d1132ff63ac35700820823b20cc1a
#
_entry.id   9a9d1132ff63ac35700820823b20cc1a
#
_cell.length_a   1.000
_cell.length_b   1.000
_cell.length_c   1.000
_cell.angle_alpha   90.00
_cell.angle_beta   90.00
_cell.angle_gamma   90.00
#
_symmetry.space_group_name_H-M   'P 1'
#
loop_
_entity.id
_entity.type
_entity.pdbx_description
1 polymer ?
#
loop_
_entity_poly.entity_id
_entity_poly.type
_entity_poly.pdbx_seq_one_letter_code
_entity_poly.pdbx_strand_id
1 'polypeptide(L)'
;MIKVAMVLGHDLLIPNEDIRVYREALALINEGYEVTVFCWARRLEKYETKWKAEKDGIKVVRIFEELKGGFFSKVKSFKKALNKLEEKVAEYEPDIVHAHDLEVLDVAANIKNKLGSKIIFDSHEDWPMLEKVQNWFVGKYYERKLKKLIGNV
;
A
#
# COMPACT_ATOMS: atom_id res chain seq x y z
N MET A 1 -19.26 -7.18 -10.34
CA MET A 1 -17.83 -7.58 -10.44
C MET A 1 -17.19 -7.20 -9.11
N ILE A 2 -16.43 -8.10 -8.51
CA ILE A 2 -15.79 -7.83 -7.21
C ILE A 2 -14.61 -6.89 -7.44
N LYS A 3 -14.57 -5.77 -6.73
CA LYS A 3 -13.51 -4.77 -6.80
C LYS A 3 -12.41 -5.06 -5.80
N VAL A 4 -11.18 -5.14 -6.27
CA VAL A 4 -9.98 -5.37 -5.44
C VAL A 4 -9.07 -4.15 -5.50
N ALA A 5 -8.81 -3.53 -4.35
CA ALA A 5 -7.78 -2.51 -4.21
C ALA A 5 -6.50 -3.17 -3.66
N MET A 6 -5.45 -3.26 -4.48
CA MET A 6 -4.12 -3.66 -4.02
C MET A 6 -3.36 -2.41 -3.58
N VAL A 7 -2.85 -2.38 -2.35
CA VAL A 7 -2.24 -1.18 -1.77
C VAL A 7 -0.77 -1.44 -1.42
N LEU A 8 0.12 -0.58 -1.94
CA LEU A 8 1.58 -0.69 -1.79
C LEU A 8 2.19 0.58 -1.22
N GLY A 9 3.19 0.41 -0.36
CA GLY A 9 4.02 1.49 0.17
C GLY A 9 5.11 2.01 -0.80
N HIS A 10 5.22 1.44 -1.99
CA HIS A 10 6.19 1.80 -3.05
C HIS A 10 5.51 1.81 -4.42
N ASP A 11 6.24 2.19 -5.47
CA ASP A 11 5.70 2.41 -6.81
C ASP A 11 5.78 1.14 -7.67
N LEU A 12 4.63 0.60 -8.07
CA LEU A 12 4.56 -0.58 -8.95
C LEU A 12 5.18 -0.35 -10.34
N LEU A 13 5.22 0.90 -10.81
CA LEU A 13 5.69 1.20 -12.16
C LEU A 13 7.22 1.29 -12.27
N ILE A 14 7.95 1.20 -11.16
CA ILE A 14 9.41 1.10 -11.19
C ILE A 14 9.80 -0.29 -11.70
N PRO A 15 10.61 -0.39 -12.76
CA PRO A 15 11.02 -1.67 -13.33
C PRO A 15 11.65 -2.59 -12.27
N ASN A 16 11.17 -3.83 -12.18
CA ASN A 16 11.65 -4.89 -11.29
C ASN A 16 11.48 -4.66 -9.78
N GLU A 17 10.73 -3.65 -9.34
CA GLU A 17 10.55 -3.41 -7.91
C GLU A 17 9.56 -4.38 -7.26
N ASP A 18 8.47 -4.77 -7.95
CA ASP A 18 7.55 -5.77 -7.39
C ASP A 18 6.86 -6.63 -8.46
N ILE A 19 7.63 -7.57 -8.99
CA ILE A 19 7.14 -8.54 -9.99
C ILE A 19 6.02 -9.42 -9.43
N ARG A 20 6.01 -9.66 -8.12
CA ARG A 20 5.01 -10.50 -7.47
C ARG A 20 3.65 -9.83 -7.46
N VAL A 21 3.52 -8.62 -6.92
CA VAL A 21 2.27 -7.86 -6.91
C VAL A 21 1.73 -7.69 -8.33
N TYR A 22 2.60 -7.44 -9.29
CA TYR A 22 2.23 -7.38 -10.70
C TYR A 22 1.61 -8.70 -11.19
N ARG A 23 2.21 -9.86 -10.88
CA ARG A 23 1.68 -11.17 -11.27
C ARG A 23 0.37 -11.52 -10.58
N GLU A 24 0.23 -11.17 -9.31
CA GLU A 24 -1.00 -11.33 -8.54
C GLU A 24 -2.13 -10.49 -9.11
N ALA A 25 -1.87 -9.22 -9.45
CA ALA A 25 -2.85 -8.35 -10.10
C ALA A 25 -3.34 -8.94 -11.43
N LEU A 26 -2.42 -9.43 -12.28
CA LEU A 26 -2.79 -10.09 -13.54
C LEU A 26 -3.61 -11.37 -13.31
N ALA A 27 -3.23 -12.18 -12.32
CA ALA A 27 -3.97 -13.40 -12.00
C ALA A 27 -5.40 -13.08 -11.57
N LEU A 28 -5.59 -12.09 -10.71
CA LEU A 28 -6.93 -11.64 -10.30
C LEU A 28 -7.76 -11.09 -11.47
N ILE A 29 -7.16 -10.32 -12.37
CA ILE A 29 -7.83 -9.81 -13.57
C ILE A 29 -8.28 -10.96 -14.46
N ASN A 30 -7.42 -11.98 -14.68
CA ASN A 30 -7.75 -13.15 -15.47
C ASN A 30 -8.89 -13.99 -14.87
N GLU A 31 -9.06 -13.98 -13.54
CA GLU A 31 -10.17 -14.60 -12.82
C GLU A 31 -11.44 -13.72 -12.77
N GLY A 32 -11.44 -12.57 -13.44
CA GLY A 32 -12.61 -11.71 -13.61
C GLY A 32 -12.84 -10.70 -12.48
N TYR A 33 -11.83 -10.43 -11.64
CA TYR A 33 -11.89 -9.35 -10.67
C TYR A 33 -11.60 -7.99 -11.33
N GLU A 34 -12.22 -6.93 -10.82
CA GLU A 34 -11.83 -5.56 -11.16
C GLU A 34 -10.69 -5.13 -10.21
N VAL A 35 -9.46 -5.03 -10.74
CA VAL A 35 -8.27 -4.73 -9.93
C VAL A 35 -7.76 -3.34 -10.20
N THR A 36 -7.51 -2.58 -9.14
CA THR A 36 -6.77 -1.32 -9.19
C THR A 36 -5.66 -1.33 -8.14
N VAL A 37 -4.44 -1.03 -8.57
CA VAL A 37 -3.27 -0.92 -7.70
C VAL A 37 -3.10 0.52 -7.27
N PHE A 38 -3.06 0.76 -5.95
CA PHE A 38 -2.80 2.05 -5.32
C PHE A 38 -1.41 2.02 -4.73
N CYS A 39 -0.53 2.89 -5.19
CA CYS A 39 0.87 2.85 -4.78
C CYS A 39 1.45 4.23 -4.49
N TRP A 40 2.48 4.26 -3.66
CA TRP A 40 3.17 5.48 -3.28
C TRP A 40 4.45 5.67 -4.06
N ALA A 41 4.47 6.66 -4.95
CA ALA A 41 5.67 7.09 -5.65
C ALA A 41 6.48 8.07 -4.78
N ARG A 42 7.55 7.57 -4.17
CA ARG A 42 8.42 8.34 -3.25
C ARG A 42 9.39 9.28 -3.96
N ARG A 43 9.62 9.09 -5.27
CA ARG A 43 10.56 9.87 -6.09
C ARG A 43 9.87 10.35 -7.35
N LEU A 44 9.95 11.65 -7.60
CA LEU A 44 9.36 12.28 -8.78
C LEU A 44 10.25 12.19 -10.04
N GLU A 45 11.52 11.83 -9.89
CA GLU A 45 12.57 12.18 -10.85
C GLU A 45 12.57 11.43 -12.18
N LYS A 46 11.76 10.40 -12.40
CA LYS A 46 11.89 9.56 -13.61
C LYS A 46 10.61 9.13 -14.31
N TYR A 47 9.43 9.38 -13.76
CA TYR A 47 8.21 8.80 -14.31
C TYR A 47 7.12 9.84 -14.53
N GLU A 48 6.36 9.68 -15.62
CA GLU A 48 5.28 10.57 -15.99
C GLU A 48 4.34 10.86 -14.82
N THR A 49 4.02 12.13 -14.63
CA THR A 49 3.18 12.67 -13.53
C THR A 49 1.70 12.30 -13.64
N LYS A 50 1.35 11.25 -14.35
CA LYS A 50 -0.03 10.79 -14.43
C LYS A 50 -0.43 10.12 -13.13
N TRP A 51 -1.41 10.65 -12.45
CA TRP A 51 -2.00 10.09 -11.23
C TRP A 51 -2.61 8.71 -11.45
N LYS A 52 -3.03 8.42 -12.69
CA LYS A 52 -3.51 7.12 -13.13
C LYS A 52 -2.66 6.66 -14.29
N ALA A 53 -2.19 5.43 -14.21
CA ALA A 53 -1.47 4.77 -15.29
C ALA A 53 -2.03 3.37 -15.48
N GLU A 54 -1.88 2.83 -16.68
CA GLU A 54 -2.18 1.43 -16.97
C GLU A 54 -0.87 0.74 -17.37
N LYS A 55 -0.66 -0.44 -16.83
CA LYS A 55 0.43 -1.32 -17.19
C LYS A 55 -0.13 -2.70 -17.47
N ASP A 56 -0.06 -3.15 -18.71
CA ASP A 56 -0.52 -4.48 -19.14
C ASP A 56 -1.97 -4.77 -18.73
N GLY A 57 -2.85 -3.76 -18.80
CA GLY A 57 -4.26 -3.84 -18.39
C GLY A 57 -4.53 -3.63 -16.91
N ILE A 58 -3.48 -3.47 -16.09
CA ILE A 58 -3.62 -3.15 -14.67
C ILE A 58 -3.79 -1.65 -14.50
N LYS A 59 -4.90 -1.21 -13.91
CA LYS A 59 -5.10 0.18 -13.52
C LYS A 59 -4.22 0.52 -12.32
N VAL A 60 -3.41 1.58 -12.42
CA VAL A 60 -2.49 2.01 -11.36
C VAL A 60 -2.78 3.44 -10.97
N VAL A 61 -3.06 3.66 -9.68
CA VAL A 61 -3.24 4.99 -9.06
C VAL A 61 -2.01 5.30 -8.23
N ARG A 62 -1.22 6.27 -8.65
CA ARG A 62 0.02 6.68 -8.00
C ARG A 62 -0.19 7.90 -7.13
N ILE A 63 0.24 7.83 -5.88
CA ILE A 63 0.27 8.96 -4.95
C ILE A 63 1.68 9.51 -4.90
N PHE A 64 1.83 10.79 -5.25
CA PHE A 64 3.12 11.49 -5.17
C PHE A 64 3.24 12.21 -3.84
N GLU A 65 4.20 11.81 -3.04
CA GLU A 65 4.60 12.51 -1.82
C GLU A 65 6.07 12.22 -1.55
N GLU A 66 6.90 13.25 -1.63
CA GLU A 66 8.35 13.09 -1.51
C GLU A 66 8.79 13.05 -0.04
N LEU A 67 9.68 12.12 0.28
CA LEU A 67 10.33 12.04 1.58
C LEU A 67 11.54 12.99 1.63
N LYS A 68 11.31 14.26 1.94
CA LYS A 68 12.37 15.27 2.08
C LYS A 68 12.60 15.70 3.53
N GLY A 69 13.83 16.13 3.83
CA GLY A 69 14.19 16.74 5.09
C GLY A 69 14.57 15.77 6.20
N GLY A 70 14.56 16.26 7.44
CA GLY A 70 14.90 15.49 8.63
C GLY A 70 13.79 14.53 9.08
N PHE A 71 14.03 13.79 10.15
CA PHE A 71 13.15 12.73 10.66
C PHE A 71 11.67 13.16 10.79
N PHE A 72 11.39 14.27 11.45
CA PHE A 72 10.00 14.75 11.64
C PHE A 72 9.31 15.08 10.30
N SER A 73 10.05 15.67 9.35
CA SER A 73 9.53 15.97 8.02
C SER A 73 9.18 14.69 7.27
N LYS A 74 10.03 13.66 7.34
CA LYS A 74 9.77 12.35 6.73
C LYS A 74 8.53 11.66 7.31
N VAL A 75 8.37 11.71 8.65
CA VAL A 75 7.17 11.17 9.32
C VAL A 75 5.90 11.89 8.85
N LYS A 76 5.96 13.22 8.70
CA LYS A 76 4.83 14.02 8.19
C LYS A 76 4.49 13.65 6.75
N SER A 77 5.50 13.55 5.86
CA SER A 77 5.30 13.16 4.46
C SER A 77 4.74 11.73 4.36
N PHE A 78 5.24 10.81 5.18
CA PHE A 78 4.72 9.43 5.26
C PHE A 78 3.23 9.41 5.61
N LYS A 79 2.83 10.08 6.69
CA LYS A 79 1.41 10.18 7.08
C LYS A 79 0.56 10.80 5.99
N LYS A 80 1.06 11.84 5.31
CA LYS A 80 0.35 12.50 4.23
C LYS A 80 0.16 11.56 3.03
N ALA A 81 1.17 10.75 2.70
CA ALA A 81 1.05 9.74 1.65
C ALA A 81 -0.01 8.69 1.99
N LEU A 82 0.00 8.15 3.22
CA LEU A 82 -0.99 7.17 3.67
C LEU A 82 -2.42 7.75 3.66
N ASN A 83 -2.60 8.99 4.09
CA ASN A 83 -3.92 9.63 4.06
C ASN A 83 -4.44 9.80 2.62
N LYS A 84 -3.56 10.18 1.68
CA LYS A 84 -3.92 10.29 0.26
C LYS A 84 -4.23 8.91 -0.35
N LEU A 85 -3.48 7.85 0.03
CA LEU A 85 -3.79 6.48 -0.38
C LEU A 85 -5.17 6.07 0.13
N GLU A 86 -5.44 6.29 1.42
CA GLU A 86 -6.74 5.99 2.05
C GLU A 86 -7.90 6.69 1.33
N GLU A 87 -7.73 7.99 1.03
CA GLU A 87 -8.73 8.78 0.29
C GLU A 87 -9.03 8.16 -1.08
N LYS A 88 -7.97 7.83 -1.85
CA LYS A 88 -8.13 7.27 -3.20
C LYS A 88 -8.68 5.84 -3.19
N VAL A 89 -8.31 5.04 -2.19
CA VAL A 89 -8.88 3.69 -2.00
C VAL A 89 -10.36 3.79 -1.60
N ALA A 90 -10.71 4.74 -0.71
CA ALA A 90 -12.10 4.96 -0.31
C ALA A 90 -12.98 5.42 -1.48
N GLU A 91 -12.48 6.33 -2.35
CA GLU A 91 -13.19 6.76 -3.57
C GLU A 91 -13.44 5.61 -4.55
N TYR A 92 -12.62 4.59 -4.54
CA TYR A 92 -12.77 3.40 -5.40
C TYR A 92 -13.85 2.45 -4.88
N GLU A 93 -14.18 2.50 -3.59
CA GLU A 93 -15.17 1.63 -2.91
C GLU A 93 -14.90 0.14 -3.15
N PRO A 94 -13.75 -0.41 -2.70
CA PRO A 94 -13.39 -1.80 -2.92
C PRO A 94 -14.20 -2.76 -2.06
N ASP A 95 -14.51 -3.96 -2.59
CA ASP A 95 -15.02 -5.08 -1.82
C ASP A 95 -13.90 -5.74 -0.99
N ILE A 96 -12.68 -5.73 -1.54
CA ILE A 96 -11.49 -6.32 -0.93
C ILE A 96 -10.34 -5.31 -1.00
N VAL A 97 -9.64 -5.12 0.13
CA VAL A 97 -8.36 -4.39 0.19
C VAL A 97 -7.25 -5.40 0.45
N HIS A 98 -6.34 -5.54 -0.53
CA HIS A 98 -5.14 -6.37 -0.42
C HIS A 98 -3.96 -5.47 -0.07
N ALA A 99 -3.56 -5.49 1.21
CA ALA A 99 -2.44 -4.69 1.72
C ALA A 99 -1.14 -5.48 1.60
N HIS A 100 -0.19 -4.93 0.83
CA HIS A 100 1.17 -5.47 0.70
C HIS A 100 2.08 -4.73 1.67
N ASP A 101 2.57 -5.46 2.65
CA ASP A 101 3.40 -5.01 3.74
C ASP A 101 2.73 -4.16 4.84
N LEU A 102 3.39 -4.14 5.99
CA LEU A 102 2.90 -3.52 7.21
C LEU A 102 2.73 -1.99 7.10
N GLU A 103 3.45 -1.36 6.17
CA GLU A 103 3.41 0.10 5.96
C GLU A 103 1.99 0.57 5.62
N VAL A 104 1.26 -0.18 4.81
CA VAL A 104 -0.07 0.19 4.29
C VAL A 104 -1.23 -0.53 4.97
N LEU A 105 -0.97 -1.39 5.95
CA LEU A 105 -2.02 -2.13 6.67
C LEU A 105 -2.99 -1.20 7.41
N ASP A 106 -2.55 -0.03 7.88
CA ASP A 106 -3.45 0.97 8.48
C ASP A 106 -4.50 1.48 7.48
N VAL A 107 -4.11 1.67 6.21
CA VAL A 107 -5.03 2.07 5.15
C VAL A 107 -6.12 1.02 4.98
N ALA A 108 -5.75 -0.27 4.89
CA ALA A 108 -6.71 -1.35 4.76
C ALA A 108 -7.66 -1.44 5.97
N ALA A 109 -7.13 -1.32 7.20
CA ALA A 109 -7.94 -1.33 8.42
C ALA A 109 -8.94 -0.17 8.47
N ASN A 110 -8.52 1.03 8.07
CA ASN A 110 -9.38 2.21 8.03
C ASN A 110 -10.49 2.05 6.98
N ILE A 111 -10.17 1.51 5.80
CA ILE A 111 -11.16 1.23 4.74
C ILE A 111 -12.17 0.18 5.19
N LYS A 112 -11.72 -0.91 5.83
CA LYS A 112 -12.62 -1.90 6.45
C LYS A 112 -13.61 -1.24 7.41
N ASN A 113 -13.12 -0.37 8.30
CA ASN A 113 -13.97 0.32 9.28
C ASN A 113 -14.97 1.29 8.63
N LYS A 114 -14.61 1.92 7.50
CA LYS A 114 -15.45 2.89 6.79
C LYS A 114 -16.46 2.24 5.87
N LEU A 115 -16.07 1.20 5.14
CA LEU A 115 -16.82 0.63 4.02
C LEU A 115 -17.24 -0.82 4.22
N GLY A 116 -16.70 -1.50 5.25
CA GLY A 116 -16.96 -2.93 5.48
C GLY A 116 -16.18 -3.86 4.54
N SER A 117 -15.20 -3.35 3.80
CA SER A 117 -14.36 -4.13 2.88
C SER A 117 -13.64 -5.28 3.61
N LYS A 118 -13.44 -6.40 2.93
CA LYS A 118 -12.59 -7.48 3.44
C LYS A 118 -11.11 -7.10 3.29
N ILE A 119 -10.27 -7.61 4.19
CA ILE A 119 -8.81 -7.39 4.13
C ILE A 119 -8.11 -8.69 3.79
N ILE A 120 -7.16 -8.61 2.86
CA ILE A 120 -6.08 -9.58 2.68
C ILE A 120 -4.80 -8.84 3.08
N PHE A 121 -4.02 -9.43 3.98
CA PHE A 121 -2.72 -8.91 4.39
C PHE A 121 -1.62 -9.86 3.96
N ASP A 122 -0.76 -9.39 3.10
CA ASP A 122 0.42 -10.10 2.63
C ASP A 122 1.67 -9.43 3.19
N SER A 123 2.36 -10.15 4.10
CA SER A 123 3.60 -9.68 4.72
C SER A 123 4.78 -10.44 4.15
N HIS A 124 5.63 -9.77 3.40
CA HIS A 124 6.79 -10.39 2.76
C HIS A 124 8.00 -10.46 3.67
N GLU A 125 8.02 -9.58 4.66
CA GLU A 125 9.13 -9.38 5.56
C GLU A 125 8.65 -9.53 7.01
N ASP A 126 9.49 -10.10 7.88
CA ASP A 126 9.30 -9.94 9.32
C ASP A 126 9.72 -8.52 9.74
N TRP A 127 8.87 -7.55 9.39
CA TRP A 127 9.10 -6.13 9.67
C TRP A 127 9.51 -5.83 11.12
N PRO A 128 8.84 -6.40 12.16
CA PRO A 128 9.29 -6.20 13.53
C PRO A 128 10.70 -6.69 13.78
N MET A 129 11.12 -7.80 13.17
CA MET A 129 12.46 -8.35 13.33
C MET A 129 13.51 -7.52 12.58
N LEU A 130 13.23 -7.15 11.32
CA LEU A 130 14.12 -6.31 10.51
C LEU A 130 14.38 -4.95 11.16
N GLU A 131 13.33 -4.30 11.63
CA GLU A 131 13.44 -3.00 12.30
C GLU A 131 14.11 -3.10 13.67
N LYS A 132 13.94 -4.21 14.41
CA LYS A 132 14.67 -4.42 15.67
C LYS A 132 16.19 -4.49 15.48
N VAL A 133 16.65 -5.03 14.36
CA VAL A 133 18.08 -5.07 14.02
C VAL A 133 18.63 -3.66 13.77
N GLN A 134 17.82 -2.78 13.14
CA GLN A 134 18.22 -1.40 12.85
C GLN A 134 17.97 -0.45 14.03
N ASN A 135 16.80 -0.55 14.65
CA ASN A 135 16.39 0.27 15.80
C ASN A 135 15.34 -0.47 16.64
N TRP A 136 15.73 -0.91 17.85
CA TRP A 136 14.87 -1.67 18.74
C TRP A 136 13.53 -0.98 19.09
N PHE A 137 13.52 0.35 19.26
CA PHE A 137 12.29 1.10 19.55
C PHE A 137 11.32 1.06 18.36
N VAL A 138 11.82 1.20 17.14
CA VAL A 138 11.04 1.13 15.91
C VAL A 138 10.49 -0.28 15.73
N GLY A 139 11.29 -1.31 15.92
CA GLY A 139 10.84 -2.70 15.87
C GLY A 139 9.72 -3.01 16.87
N LYS A 140 9.83 -2.52 18.13
CA LYS A 140 8.74 -2.65 19.11
C LYS A 140 7.46 -1.89 18.73
N TYR A 141 7.60 -0.75 18.09
CA TYR A 141 6.45 -0.02 17.56
C TYR A 141 5.70 -0.86 16.51
N TYR A 142 6.41 -1.43 15.53
CA TYR A 142 5.83 -2.28 14.50
C TYR A 142 5.24 -3.58 15.06
N GLU A 143 5.86 -4.20 16.05
CA GLU A 143 5.30 -5.38 16.74
C GLU A 143 3.95 -5.06 17.41
N ARG A 144 3.84 -3.94 18.09
CA ARG A 144 2.59 -3.49 18.72
C ARG A 144 1.53 -3.14 17.67
N LYS A 145 1.94 -2.46 16.61
CA LYS A 145 1.09 -2.12 15.47
C LYS A 145 0.50 -3.39 14.84
N LEU A 146 1.35 -4.36 14.53
CA LEU A 146 0.94 -5.62 13.93
C LEU A 146 -0.05 -6.39 14.83
N LYS A 147 0.25 -6.53 16.13
CA LYS A 147 -0.66 -7.18 17.10
C LYS A 147 -2.03 -6.50 17.18
N LYS A 148 -2.05 -5.17 17.15
CA LYS A 148 -3.29 -4.39 17.17
C LYS A 148 -4.11 -4.58 15.90
N LEU A 149 -3.47 -4.62 14.73
CA LEU A 149 -4.15 -4.66 13.44
C LEU A 149 -4.59 -6.08 13.07
N ILE A 150 -3.79 -7.12 13.36
CA ILE A 150 -4.18 -8.53 13.11
C ILE A 150 -5.42 -8.92 13.93
N GLY A 151 -5.62 -8.38 15.13
CA GLY A 151 -6.86 -8.60 15.88
C GLY A 151 -8.11 -8.01 15.24
N ASN A 152 -7.95 -7.18 14.19
CA ASN A 152 -9.02 -6.52 13.46
C ASN A 152 -9.11 -6.95 11.96
N VAL A 153 -8.30 -7.91 11.55
CA VAL A 153 -8.25 -8.45 10.16
C VAL A 153 -9.10 -9.70 10.04
#